data_1c8bed42e4267d330deb7f66695060f7
#
_entry.id   1c8bed42e4267d330deb7f66695060f7
#
_cell.length_a   1.000
_cell.length_b   1.000
_cell.length_c   1.000
_cell.angle_alpha   90.00
_cell.angle_beta   90.00
_cell.angle_gamma   90.00
#
_symmetry.space_group_name_H-M   'P 1'
#
loop_
_entity.id
_entity.type
_entity.pdbx_description
1 polymer ?
#
loop_
_entity_poly.entity_id
_entity_poly.type
_entity_poly.pdbx_seq_one_letter_code
_entity_poly.pdbx_strand_id
1 'polypeptide(L)'
;MEHKNTIIVNLFAGPGAGKSTGAAYVFAKLKLAGIDCEYVSEFAKDKVWENNSEVFKNQFYITGKQSFKISRCFGKVDVIITDSPIALGAVYADTEGLKLASLQEFNKYEKNNLNVFIERKKKYNPNGRNQTEEEAKEIDISVKKFLVNNNISFVSVYGDEEGYDVLVKTVKELLKK
;
A
#
# COMPACT_ATOMS: atom_id res chain seq x y z
N MET A 1 -24.07 -12.40 -2.43
CA MET A 1 -22.67 -12.85 -2.35
C MET A 1 -22.32 -13.04 -0.90
N GLU A 2 -21.71 -14.18 -0.57
CA GLU A 2 -21.23 -14.46 0.79
C GLU A 2 -20.10 -13.46 1.13
N HIS A 3 -20.11 -12.91 2.35
CA HIS A 3 -19.10 -11.95 2.78
C HIS A 3 -17.80 -12.68 3.14
N LYS A 4 -16.73 -12.44 2.37
CA LYS A 4 -15.42 -13.04 2.58
C LYS A 4 -14.63 -12.32 3.69
N ASN A 5 -13.82 -13.07 4.42
CA ASN A 5 -12.82 -12.50 5.34
C ASN A 5 -11.59 -12.07 4.53
N THR A 6 -11.64 -10.88 3.96
CA THR A 6 -10.61 -10.36 3.06
C THR A 6 -9.34 -9.96 3.81
N ILE A 7 -8.18 -10.46 3.41
CA ILE A 7 -6.86 -9.96 3.85
C ILE A 7 -6.48 -8.74 3.01
N ILE A 8 -6.04 -7.64 3.63
CA ILE A 8 -5.52 -6.47 2.94
C ILE A 8 -4.00 -6.41 3.12
N VAL A 9 -3.26 -6.70 2.07
CA VAL A 9 -1.79 -6.59 2.01
C VAL A 9 -1.42 -5.16 1.69
N ASN A 10 -0.98 -4.42 2.70
CA ASN A 10 -0.61 -3.02 2.63
C ASN A 10 0.90 -2.88 2.45
N LEU A 11 1.38 -2.42 1.29
CA LEU A 11 2.80 -2.22 1.04
C LEU A 11 3.20 -0.78 1.34
N PHE A 12 4.03 -0.61 2.37
CA PHE A 12 4.56 0.67 2.82
C PHE A 12 6.01 0.86 2.39
N ALA A 13 6.36 1.98 1.89
CA ALA A 13 7.70 2.55 1.68
C ALA A 13 7.58 3.90 0.97
N GLY A 14 8.66 4.63 0.84
CA GLY A 14 8.78 5.78 -0.04
C GLY A 14 8.73 5.41 -1.53
N PRO A 15 8.76 6.41 -2.41
CA PRO A 15 8.78 6.23 -3.86
C PRO A 15 9.98 5.38 -4.31
N GLY A 16 9.78 4.52 -5.29
CA GLY A 16 10.86 3.73 -5.91
C GLY A 16 11.42 2.55 -5.10
N ALA A 17 10.90 2.24 -3.91
CA ALA A 17 11.35 1.10 -3.11
C ALA A 17 10.94 -0.28 -3.66
N GLY A 18 9.99 -0.34 -4.60
CA GLY A 18 9.52 -1.59 -5.19
C GLY A 18 8.08 -1.98 -4.85
N LYS A 19 7.29 -1.11 -4.19
CA LYS A 19 5.89 -1.39 -3.82
C LYS A 19 5.04 -1.90 -4.98
N SER A 20 4.98 -1.13 -6.10
CA SER A 20 4.14 -1.51 -7.25
C SER A 20 4.63 -2.80 -7.92
N THR A 21 5.96 -3.03 -7.98
CA THR A 21 6.53 -4.28 -8.49
C THR A 21 6.12 -5.44 -7.59
N GLY A 22 6.26 -5.29 -6.26
CA GLY A 22 5.87 -6.31 -5.29
C GLY A 22 4.37 -6.59 -5.30
N ALA A 23 3.53 -5.55 -5.38
CA ALA A 23 2.09 -5.72 -5.49
C ALA A 23 1.70 -6.53 -6.74
N ALA A 24 2.25 -6.18 -7.91
CA ALA A 24 1.99 -6.89 -9.16
C ALA A 24 2.51 -8.35 -9.10
N TYR A 25 3.69 -8.57 -8.54
CA TYR A 25 4.26 -9.92 -8.36
C TYR A 25 3.37 -10.79 -7.47
N VAL A 26 3.04 -10.30 -6.27
CA VAL A 26 2.19 -11.02 -5.31
C VAL A 26 0.82 -11.31 -5.93
N PHE A 27 0.20 -10.30 -6.57
CA PHE A 27 -1.06 -10.47 -7.28
C PHE A 27 -1.00 -11.59 -8.31
N ALA A 28 0.00 -11.58 -9.20
CA ALA A 28 0.14 -12.60 -10.25
C ALA A 28 0.33 -14.00 -9.64
N LYS A 29 1.18 -14.15 -8.63
CA LYS A 29 1.45 -15.44 -7.96
C LYS A 29 0.21 -16.00 -7.23
N LEU A 30 -0.59 -15.13 -6.61
CA LEU A 30 -1.85 -15.55 -5.95
C LEU A 30 -2.91 -15.94 -6.99
N LYS A 31 -3.09 -15.17 -8.06
CA LYS A 31 -4.01 -15.53 -9.16
C LYS A 31 -3.66 -16.86 -9.80
N LEU A 32 -2.39 -17.11 -10.11
CA LEU A 32 -1.90 -18.38 -10.65
C LEU A 32 -2.12 -19.57 -9.70
N ALA A 33 -2.19 -19.29 -8.39
CA ALA A 33 -2.50 -20.29 -7.37
C ALA A 33 -4.02 -20.48 -7.16
N GLY A 34 -4.88 -19.86 -7.96
CA GLY A 34 -6.34 -19.95 -7.88
C GLY A 34 -6.97 -19.17 -6.73
N ILE A 35 -6.22 -18.24 -6.09
CA ILE A 35 -6.72 -17.40 -5.01
C ILE A 35 -7.43 -16.18 -5.62
N ASP A 36 -8.65 -15.91 -5.13
CA ASP A 36 -9.43 -14.76 -5.57
C ASP A 36 -8.86 -13.49 -4.94
N CYS A 37 -8.20 -12.65 -5.73
CA CYS A 37 -7.53 -11.45 -5.24
C CYS A 37 -7.60 -10.29 -6.23
N GLU A 38 -7.45 -9.05 -5.70
CA GLU A 38 -7.44 -7.82 -6.47
C GLU A 38 -6.21 -6.96 -6.14
N TYR A 39 -5.59 -6.38 -7.17
CA TYR A 39 -4.55 -5.37 -7.03
C TYR A 39 -5.17 -3.97 -7.10
N VAL A 40 -5.16 -3.28 -5.99
CA VAL A 40 -5.61 -1.89 -5.87
C VAL A 40 -4.40 -0.97 -5.99
N SER A 41 -4.15 -0.51 -7.22
CA SER A 41 -3.05 0.39 -7.55
C SER A 41 -3.24 1.80 -6.97
N GLU A 42 -2.11 2.51 -6.80
CA GLU A 42 -2.07 3.89 -6.35
C GLU A 42 -2.83 4.84 -7.29
N PHE A 43 -3.84 5.55 -6.75
CA PHE A 43 -4.62 6.53 -7.50
C PHE A 43 -3.78 7.76 -7.91
N ALA A 44 -2.92 8.23 -7.02
CA ALA A 44 -2.09 9.41 -7.26
C ALA A 44 -1.16 9.24 -8.47
N LYS A 45 -0.64 8.05 -8.70
CA LYS A 45 0.24 7.74 -9.82
C LYS A 45 -0.43 7.94 -11.18
N ASP A 46 -1.72 7.61 -11.31
CA ASP A 46 -2.47 7.84 -12.54
C ASP A 46 -2.49 9.34 -12.88
N LYS A 47 -2.58 10.20 -11.85
CA LYS A 47 -2.61 11.66 -12.00
C LYS A 47 -1.27 12.26 -12.40
N VAL A 48 -0.15 11.62 -12.05
CA VAL A 48 1.17 12.00 -12.57
C VAL A 48 1.23 11.78 -14.09
N TRP A 49 0.77 10.64 -14.58
CA TRP A 49 0.75 10.36 -16.02
C TRP A 49 -0.24 11.23 -16.80
N GLU A 50 -1.32 11.68 -16.17
CA GLU A 50 -2.29 12.62 -16.75
C GLU A 50 -1.77 14.07 -16.74
N ASN A 51 -0.57 14.35 -16.17
CA ASN A 51 -0.02 15.70 -15.94
C ASN A 51 -0.98 16.59 -15.14
N ASN A 52 -1.80 15.99 -14.27
CA ASN A 52 -2.80 16.69 -13.47
C ASN A 52 -2.24 17.04 -12.08
N SER A 53 -1.40 18.07 -12.02
CA SER A 53 -0.75 18.53 -10.79
C SER A 53 -1.74 19.13 -9.77
N GLU A 54 -2.87 19.65 -10.21
CA GLU A 54 -3.87 20.29 -9.33
C GLU A 54 -4.47 19.31 -8.34
N VAL A 55 -4.59 18.03 -8.71
CA VAL A 55 -5.10 16.96 -7.83
C VAL A 55 -4.23 16.82 -6.56
N PHE A 56 -2.91 17.04 -6.67
CA PHE A 56 -1.99 16.90 -5.53
C PHE A 56 -2.16 18.00 -4.47
N LYS A 57 -2.84 19.10 -4.79
CA LYS A 57 -3.23 20.14 -3.83
C LYS A 57 -4.42 19.72 -2.95
N ASN A 58 -5.06 18.58 -3.25
CA ASN A 58 -6.22 18.07 -2.52
C ASN A 58 -5.97 16.64 -2.03
N GLN A 59 -5.20 16.53 -0.95
CA GLN A 59 -4.86 15.22 -0.36
C GLN A 59 -6.09 14.49 0.17
N PHE A 60 -7.14 15.22 0.59
CA PHE A 60 -8.41 14.60 1.01
C PHE A 60 -9.08 13.83 -0.13
N TYR A 61 -9.10 14.39 -1.35
CA TYR A 61 -9.63 13.72 -2.53
C TYR A 61 -8.82 12.46 -2.88
N ILE A 62 -7.48 12.55 -2.86
CA ILE A 62 -6.59 11.41 -3.14
C ILE A 62 -6.86 10.28 -2.15
N THR A 63 -6.89 10.58 -0.85
CA THR A 63 -7.14 9.60 0.22
C THR A 63 -8.53 8.97 0.07
N GLY A 64 -9.56 9.78 -0.18
CA GLY A 64 -10.93 9.29 -0.39
C GLY A 64 -11.05 8.36 -1.61
N LYS A 65 -10.37 8.69 -2.72
CA LYS A 65 -10.35 7.82 -3.91
C LYS A 65 -9.63 6.49 -3.63
N GLN A 66 -8.52 6.52 -2.91
CA GLN A 66 -7.79 5.29 -2.55
C GLN A 66 -8.61 4.42 -1.60
N SER A 67 -9.25 5.01 -0.57
CA SER A 67 -10.16 4.31 0.32
C SER A 67 -11.31 3.65 -0.45
N PHE A 68 -11.96 4.38 -1.36
CA PHE A 68 -13.04 3.84 -2.20
C PHE A 68 -12.56 2.65 -3.06
N LYS A 69 -11.36 2.72 -3.66
CA LYS A 69 -10.80 1.61 -4.45
C LYS A 69 -10.62 0.33 -3.62
N ILE A 70 -10.27 0.45 -2.34
CA ILE A 70 -10.11 -0.69 -1.42
C ILE A 70 -11.49 -1.20 -0.98
N SER A 71 -12.36 -0.31 -0.49
CA SER A 71 -13.67 -0.68 0.08
C SER A 71 -14.58 -1.41 -0.91
N ARG A 72 -14.52 -1.06 -2.20
CA ARG A 72 -15.33 -1.71 -3.24
C ARG A 72 -15.00 -3.20 -3.44
N CYS A 73 -13.79 -3.64 -3.07
CA CYS A 73 -13.32 -5.03 -3.19
C CYS A 73 -13.42 -5.79 -1.86
N PHE A 74 -13.42 -5.06 -0.72
CA PHE A 74 -13.47 -5.65 0.62
C PHE A 74 -14.73 -6.49 0.83
N GLY A 75 -14.58 -7.67 1.41
CA GLY A 75 -15.66 -8.63 1.61
C GLY A 75 -16.07 -9.42 0.35
N LYS A 76 -15.44 -9.16 -0.81
CA LYS A 76 -15.78 -9.80 -2.10
C LYS A 76 -14.67 -10.72 -2.61
N VAL A 77 -13.42 -10.45 -2.25
CA VAL A 77 -12.24 -11.25 -2.62
C VAL A 77 -11.53 -11.75 -1.38
N ASP A 78 -10.70 -12.78 -1.52
CA ASP A 78 -9.93 -13.33 -0.39
C ASP A 78 -8.76 -12.40 -0.02
N VAL A 79 -8.14 -11.73 -1.01
CA VAL A 79 -6.99 -10.86 -0.79
C VAL A 79 -7.11 -9.58 -1.62
N ILE A 80 -6.85 -8.45 -0.98
CA ILE A 80 -6.57 -7.17 -1.63
C ILE A 80 -5.08 -6.88 -1.46
N ILE A 81 -4.38 -6.55 -2.53
CA ILE A 81 -2.99 -6.08 -2.47
C ILE A 81 -2.98 -4.62 -2.87
N THR A 82 -2.36 -3.75 -2.07
CA THR A 82 -2.24 -2.33 -2.42
C THR A 82 -0.82 -1.80 -2.22
N ASP A 83 -0.34 -1.03 -3.19
CA ASP A 83 0.91 -0.27 -3.11
C ASP A 83 0.71 1.17 -2.61
N SER A 84 -0.52 1.49 -2.21
CA SER A 84 -0.89 2.76 -1.59
C SER A 84 -1.91 2.54 -0.48
N PRO A 85 -1.46 2.07 0.71
CA PRO A 85 -2.32 1.90 1.88
C PRO A 85 -3.02 3.20 2.28
N ILE A 86 -4.25 3.11 2.80
CA ILE A 86 -5.04 4.28 3.25
C ILE A 86 -4.25 5.11 4.28
N ALA A 87 -3.49 4.44 5.16
CA ALA A 87 -2.68 5.10 6.17
C ALA A 87 -1.60 6.04 5.60
N LEU A 88 -1.14 5.86 4.34
CA LEU A 88 -0.25 6.82 3.69
C LEU A 88 -0.93 8.17 3.49
N GLY A 89 -2.26 8.23 3.41
CA GLY A 89 -2.98 9.50 3.43
C GLY A 89 -2.69 10.35 4.66
N ALA A 90 -2.41 9.73 5.81
CA ALA A 90 -2.01 10.43 7.02
C ALA A 90 -0.55 10.92 6.99
N VAL A 91 0.33 10.23 6.25
CA VAL A 91 1.74 10.66 6.06
C VAL A 91 1.81 11.91 5.19
N TYR A 92 0.95 12.01 4.18
CA TYR A 92 0.90 13.14 3.25
C TYR A 92 -0.16 14.20 3.61
N ALA A 93 -0.84 14.04 4.77
CA ALA A 93 -1.88 14.97 5.20
C ALA A 93 -1.31 16.37 5.47
N ASP A 94 -1.99 17.37 4.96
CA ASP A 94 -1.71 18.79 5.16
C ASP A 94 -2.40 19.37 6.40
N THR A 95 -3.34 18.62 7.00
CA THR A 95 -4.07 19.00 8.20
C THR A 95 -4.14 17.84 9.19
N GLU A 96 -4.23 18.16 10.50
CA GLU A 96 -4.41 17.12 11.54
C GLU A 96 -5.77 16.39 11.39
N GLY A 97 -6.80 17.11 10.94
CA GLY A 97 -8.12 16.50 10.67
C GLY A 97 -8.05 15.41 9.61
N LEU A 98 -7.35 15.65 8.50
CA LEU A 98 -7.16 14.64 7.45
C LEU A 98 -6.30 13.46 7.93
N LYS A 99 -5.26 13.74 8.71
CA LYS A 99 -4.42 12.70 9.31
C LYS A 99 -5.24 11.74 10.19
N LEU A 100 -6.04 12.30 11.10
CA LEU A 100 -6.93 11.52 11.97
C LEU A 100 -7.97 10.73 11.15
N ALA A 101 -8.62 11.37 10.16
CA ALA A 101 -9.60 10.70 9.31
C ALA A 101 -8.98 9.53 8.52
N SER A 102 -7.77 9.71 8.00
CA SER A 102 -7.04 8.65 7.26
C SER A 102 -6.71 7.46 8.18
N LEU A 103 -6.29 7.72 9.41
CA LEU A 103 -6.00 6.67 10.40
C LEU A 103 -7.29 5.95 10.83
N GLN A 104 -8.37 6.69 11.09
CA GLN A 104 -9.67 6.10 11.43
C GLN A 104 -10.19 5.20 10.30
N GLU A 105 -10.07 5.64 9.05
CA GLU A 105 -10.48 4.85 7.88
C GLU A 105 -9.64 3.59 7.73
N PHE A 106 -8.31 3.68 7.91
CA PHE A 106 -7.41 2.54 7.90
C PHE A 106 -7.72 1.53 9.01
N ASN A 107 -8.01 2.00 10.21
CA ASN A 107 -8.27 1.16 11.40
C ASN A 107 -9.60 0.39 11.31
N LYS A 108 -10.53 0.76 10.42
CA LYS A 108 -11.72 -0.07 10.14
C LYS A 108 -11.35 -1.49 9.70
N TYR A 109 -10.18 -1.64 9.10
CA TYR A 109 -9.66 -2.91 8.58
C TYR A 109 -8.55 -3.50 9.44
N GLU A 110 -8.34 -3.05 10.69
CA GLU A 110 -7.21 -3.44 11.54
C GLU A 110 -6.99 -4.95 11.60
N LYS A 111 -8.07 -5.71 11.82
CA LYS A 111 -8.02 -7.19 11.92
C LYS A 111 -7.72 -7.89 10.59
N ASN A 112 -7.86 -7.18 9.48
CA ASN A 112 -7.69 -7.68 8.13
C ASN A 112 -6.36 -7.25 7.50
N ASN A 113 -5.68 -6.27 8.12
CA ASN A 113 -4.47 -5.67 7.59
C ASN A 113 -3.24 -6.56 7.82
N LEU A 114 -2.58 -6.94 6.72
CA LEU A 114 -1.19 -7.40 6.70
C LEU A 114 -0.33 -6.24 6.23
N ASN A 115 0.33 -5.57 7.18
CA ASN A 115 1.17 -4.42 6.86
C ASN A 115 2.60 -4.88 6.60
N VAL A 116 3.16 -4.43 5.48
CA VAL A 116 4.48 -4.84 5.01
C VAL A 116 5.29 -3.60 4.65
N PHE A 117 6.44 -3.44 5.27
CA PHE A 117 7.38 -2.41 4.87
C PHE A 117 8.38 -3.00 3.86
N ILE A 118 8.49 -2.35 2.69
CA ILE A 118 9.44 -2.76 1.65
C ILE A 118 10.77 -2.06 1.88
N GLU A 119 11.78 -2.83 2.30
CA GLU A 119 13.15 -2.33 2.43
C GLU A 119 13.77 -2.15 1.04
N ARG A 120 14.26 -0.94 0.77
CA ARG A 120 14.83 -0.56 -0.53
C ARG A 120 16.10 -1.38 -0.82
N LYS A 121 16.11 -2.09 -1.94
CA LYS A 121 17.26 -2.85 -2.44
C LYS A 121 17.62 -2.48 -3.88
N LYS A 122 16.61 -2.08 -4.66
CA LYS A 122 16.79 -1.71 -6.07
C LYS A 122 17.40 -0.31 -6.19
N LYS A 123 18.20 -0.12 -7.26
CA LYS A 123 18.65 1.21 -7.68
C LYS A 123 17.42 2.09 -7.98
N TYR A 124 17.48 3.35 -7.53
CA TYR A 124 16.40 4.30 -7.74
C TYR A 124 16.21 4.59 -9.24
N ASN A 125 14.95 4.62 -9.69
CA ASN A 125 14.57 5.02 -11.04
C ASN A 125 13.68 6.27 -10.94
N PRO A 126 14.09 7.43 -11.46
CA PRO A 126 13.33 8.68 -11.37
C PRO A 126 12.09 8.72 -12.27
N ASN A 127 11.95 7.85 -13.27
CA ASN A 127 10.87 7.89 -14.23
C ASN A 127 9.49 7.77 -13.57
N GLY A 128 8.59 8.71 -13.81
CA GLY A 128 7.25 8.78 -13.24
C GLY A 128 7.23 9.16 -11.75
N ARG A 129 8.23 9.91 -11.28
CA ARG A 129 8.35 10.39 -9.89
C ARG A 129 8.79 11.85 -9.86
N ASN A 130 8.35 12.54 -8.82
CA ASN A 130 8.73 13.95 -8.56
C ASN A 130 9.87 14.07 -7.55
N GLN A 131 10.24 12.98 -6.86
CA GLN A 131 11.27 12.97 -5.81
C GLN A 131 12.63 12.56 -6.34
N THR A 132 13.68 13.04 -5.70
CA THR A 132 15.06 12.54 -5.84
C THR A 132 15.24 11.21 -5.06
N GLU A 133 16.39 10.55 -5.21
CA GLU A 133 16.71 9.34 -4.45
C GLU A 133 16.85 9.64 -2.96
N GLU A 134 17.45 10.77 -2.60
CA GLU A 134 17.63 11.22 -1.22
C GLU A 134 16.30 11.50 -0.56
N GLU A 135 15.41 12.26 -1.21
CA GLU A 135 14.05 12.53 -0.73
C GLU A 135 13.26 11.23 -0.56
N ALA A 136 13.41 10.28 -1.49
CA ALA A 136 12.75 8.98 -1.40
C ALA A 136 13.21 8.16 -0.18
N LYS A 137 14.50 8.23 0.18
CA LYS A 137 15.04 7.59 1.40
C LYS A 137 14.56 8.29 2.68
N GLU A 138 14.46 9.61 2.68
CA GLU A 138 13.88 10.36 3.80
C GLU A 138 12.39 10.00 4.02
N ILE A 139 11.64 9.81 2.93
CA ILE A 139 10.26 9.34 3.00
C ILE A 139 10.20 7.91 3.56
N ASP A 140 11.12 6.99 3.20
CA ASP A 140 11.19 5.66 3.81
C ASP A 140 11.30 5.75 5.34
N ILE A 141 12.21 6.61 5.84
CA ILE A 141 12.41 6.84 7.28
C ILE A 141 11.14 7.41 7.92
N SER A 142 10.51 8.39 7.27
CA SER A 142 9.29 9.04 7.75
C SER A 142 8.12 8.08 7.83
N VAL A 143 7.93 7.22 6.81
CA VAL A 143 6.90 6.17 6.80
C VAL A 143 7.14 5.16 7.92
N LYS A 144 8.38 4.71 8.11
CA LYS A 144 8.72 3.75 9.18
C LYS A 144 8.46 4.34 10.56
N LYS A 145 8.87 5.59 10.80
CA LYS A 145 8.55 6.33 12.04
C LYS A 145 7.05 6.49 12.25
N PHE A 146 6.32 6.81 11.18
CA PHE A 146 4.86 6.93 11.23
C PHE A 146 4.19 5.62 11.69
N LEU A 147 4.57 4.47 11.13
CA LEU A 147 4.04 3.18 11.52
C LEU A 147 4.30 2.90 13.01
N VAL A 148 5.52 3.11 13.48
CA VAL A 148 5.90 2.90 14.88
C VAL A 148 5.12 3.84 15.82
N ASN A 149 5.08 5.14 15.50
CA ASN A 149 4.42 6.16 16.34
C ASN A 149 2.90 5.98 16.46
N ASN A 150 2.28 5.31 15.48
CA ASN A 150 0.84 5.02 15.49
C ASN A 150 0.53 3.57 15.92
N ASN A 151 1.50 2.83 16.46
CA ASN A 151 1.36 1.45 16.90
C ASN A 151 0.84 0.51 15.76
N ILE A 152 1.16 0.79 14.51
CA ILE A 152 0.83 -0.06 13.37
C ILE A 152 1.89 -1.13 13.27
N SER A 153 1.55 -2.36 13.64
CA SER A 153 2.45 -3.52 13.50
C SER A 153 2.69 -3.83 12.04
N PHE A 154 3.93 -4.12 11.66
CA PHE A 154 4.30 -4.47 10.29
C PHE A 154 5.45 -5.50 10.26
N VAL A 155 5.58 -6.20 9.15
CA VAL A 155 6.75 -7.02 8.82
C VAL A 155 7.57 -6.31 7.75
N SER A 156 8.88 -6.55 7.71
CA SER A 156 9.75 -6.01 6.66
C SER A 156 10.17 -7.11 5.69
N VAL A 157 10.16 -6.80 4.38
CA VAL A 157 10.73 -7.64 3.34
C VAL A 157 11.58 -6.79 2.38
N TYR A 158 12.56 -7.37 1.73
CA TYR A 158 13.32 -6.66 0.70
C TYR A 158 12.48 -6.46 -0.58
N GLY A 159 12.74 -5.33 -1.28
CA GLY A 159 12.10 -4.98 -2.55
C GLY A 159 12.68 -5.75 -3.75
N ASP A 160 12.78 -7.08 -3.63
CA ASP A 160 13.28 -8.01 -4.63
C ASP A 160 12.40 -9.27 -4.71
N GLU A 161 12.74 -10.18 -5.61
CA GLU A 161 11.97 -11.40 -5.86
C GLU A 161 11.89 -12.29 -4.62
N GLU A 162 12.99 -12.47 -3.89
CA GLU A 162 13.03 -13.29 -2.68
C GLU A 162 12.10 -12.73 -1.60
N GLY A 163 12.13 -11.41 -1.38
CA GLY A 163 11.24 -10.74 -0.42
C GLY A 163 9.77 -10.85 -0.81
N TYR A 164 9.46 -10.78 -2.11
CA TYR A 164 8.09 -10.94 -2.58
C TYR A 164 7.60 -12.38 -2.50
N ASP A 165 8.48 -13.39 -2.70
CA ASP A 165 8.13 -14.80 -2.48
C ASP A 165 7.82 -15.09 -1.01
N VAL A 166 8.58 -14.51 -0.08
CA VAL A 166 8.26 -14.58 1.36
C VAL A 166 6.86 -14.04 1.62
N LEU A 167 6.50 -12.90 1.00
CA LEU A 167 5.17 -12.30 1.16
C LEU A 167 4.06 -13.19 0.59
N VAL A 168 4.26 -13.78 -0.60
CA VAL A 168 3.32 -14.73 -1.20
C VAL A 168 3.08 -15.92 -0.26
N LYS A 169 4.15 -16.47 0.32
CA LYS A 169 4.06 -17.58 1.27
C LYS A 169 3.28 -17.18 2.52
N THR A 170 3.59 -16.01 3.10
CA THR A 170 2.89 -15.48 4.28
C THR A 170 1.39 -15.34 4.04
N VAL A 171 0.98 -14.74 2.91
CA VAL A 171 -0.44 -14.60 2.56
C VAL A 171 -1.13 -15.96 2.45
N LYS A 172 -0.50 -16.94 1.77
CA LYS A 172 -1.04 -18.30 1.64
C LYS A 172 -1.19 -19.02 2.98
N GLU A 173 -0.29 -18.77 3.92
CA GLU A 173 -0.38 -19.34 5.28
C GLU A 173 -1.52 -18.71 6.09
N LEU A 174 -1.76 -17.42 5.94
CA LEU A 174 -2.87 -16.71 6.60
C LEU A 174 -4.24 -17.17 6.08
N LEU A 175 -4.36 -17.47 4.79
CA LEU A 175 -5.60 -17.98 4.18
C LEU A 175 -5.99 -19.40 4.62
N LYS A 176 -5.07 -20.16 5.23
CA LYS A 176 -5.34 -21.53 5.74
C LYS A 176 -5.89 -21.53 7.17
N LYS A 177 -5.85 -20.40 7.87
CA LYS A 177 -6.32 -20.23 9.25
C LYS A 177 -7.77 -19.78 9.28
#